data_3b99f4bf070a7ec6fe60ffe2eab1f79c
#
_entry.id   3b99f4bf070a7ec6fe60ffe2eab1f79c
#
_cell.length_a   1.000
_cell.length_b   1.000
_cell.length_c   1.000
_cell.angle_alpha   90.00
_cell.angle_beta   90.00
_cell.angle_gamma   90.00
#
_symmetry.space_group_name_H-M   'P 1'
#
loop_
_entity.id
_entity.type
_entity.pdbx_description
1 polymer ?
#
loop_
_entity_poly.entity_id
_entity_poly.type
_entity_poly.pdbx_seq_one_letter_code
_entity_poly.pdbx_strand_id
1 'polypeptide(L)'
;MAFPAAFLDELIARNPIDEVVGQYVQLKRSGANYFGLCPFHGEKTPSFSVTPNKQMYYCFGCHKGGGVVNFIMDVEGLSYVDAVRFLAKRANLEVPEDERYQSQYREQERLWRLCKDAARFYLELLKSDAGKAARAYLVKRGLDWATVVKFGIGFAPDDFHTLLPAMERKGYTQQELIAANLAAVSQKNSQNVYDRFRNRIMFPQIDLRGNVIGFAGRALDKDAKAKYINPTETLIFSKRKFLYAMNLAKKSKRPYIILCEGPMDAIACHQFGFDCAVASQGTALTEDQVNVISKYTDQVIMTYDNDAAGQNATQRAIQMFSRAGVKVKILQLHDAKDADEFLHKFGADPFDVLLQGSENQADYRLLSLQNQFDLSKDEQRVEFTAKAAELIAGFPSAVEREIYADRAAKTAGISKDAMLLEAEKARSRQKRREKRQQERQDLSPAVSSLPADRRLSVQVKGQNLRWALVGITPDGRSVYGQPQDARLQSKEPLSRLFLVVMGAPTRHRQLLMPTEHQPDPSDDPELFPYTFRIRH
;
A
#
# COMPACT_ATOMS: atom_id res chain seq x y z
N MET A 1 -15.63 13.50 -6.46
CA MET A 1 -16.52 14.69 -6.47
C MET A 1 -15.70 15.94 -6.27
N ALA A 2 -16.03 16.97 -7.00
CA ALA A 2 -15.26 18.20 -7.01
C ALA A 2 -16.06 19.28 -6.28
N PHE A 3 -15.42 20.04 -5.40
CA PHE A 3 -15.94 21.32 -4.95
C PHE A 3 -16.17 22.22 -6.16
N PRO A 4 -17.10 23.19 -6.07
CA PRO A 4 -17.32 24.14 -7.17
C PRO A 4 -16.00 24.79 -7.59
N ALA A 5 -15.77 24.91 -8.89
CA ALA A 5 -14.52 25.46 -9.42
C ALA A 5 -14.24 26.87 -8.87
N ALA A 6 -15.26 27.73 -8.82
CA ALA A 6 -15.15 29.08 -8.27
C ALA A 6 -14.70 29.09 -6.79
N PHE A 7 -15.16 28.13 -5.98
CA PHE A 7 -14.73 27.99 -4.59
C PHE A 7 -13.26 27.53 -4.50
N LEU A 8 -12.86 26.57 -5.34
CA LEU A 8 -11.47 26.10 -5.38
C LEU A 8 -10.51 27.20 -5.85
N ASP A 9 -10.91 28.00 -6.81
CA ASP A 9 -10.13 29.15 -7.29
C ASP A 9 -9.96 30.19 -6.18
N GLU A 10 -11.02 30.50 -5.43
CA GLU A 10 -10.95 31.39 -4.27
C GLU A 10 -10.11 30.81 -3.14
N LEU A 11 -10.27 29.51 -2.86
CA LEU A 11 -9.49 28.80 -1.87
C LEU A 11 -7.98 28.88 -2.17
N ILE A 12 -7.59 28.62 -3.41
CA ILE A 12 -6.20 28.69 -3.86
C ILE A 12 -5.69 30.12 -3.79
N ALA A 13 -6.48 31.09 -4.24
CA ALA A 13 -6.09 32.49 -4.21
C ALA A 13 -5.84 33.04 -2.79
N ARG A 14 -6.60 32.55 -1.80
CA ARG A 14 -6.44 32.91 -0.37
C ARG A 14 -5.41 32.06 0.37
N ASN A 15 -4.83 31.07 -0.27
CA ASN A 15 -3.79 30.20 0.28
C ASN A 15 -2.57 30.15 -0.65
N PRO A 16 -1.81 31.27 -0.80
CA PRO A 16 -0.61 31.27 -1.63
C PRO A 16 0.32 30.13 -1.22
N ILE A 17 0.78 29.37 -2.21
CA ILE A 17 1.51 28.13 -1.95
C ILE A 17 2.83 28.35 -1.19
N ASP A 18 3.51 29.44 -1.44
CA ASP A 18 4.76 29.81 -0.77
C ASP A 18 4.53 30.14 0.71
N GLU A 19 3.41 30.79 1.06
CA GLU A 19 3.03 31.04 2.45
C GLU A 19 2.65 29.76 3.19
N VAL A 20 1.86 28.88 2.53
CA VAL A 20 1.43 27.63 3.14
C VAL A 20 2.62 26.69 3.33
N VAL A 21 3.43 26.50 2.29
CA VAL A 21 4.63 25.67 2.34
C VAL A 21 5.67 26.23 3.32
N GLY A 22 5.81 27.56 3.40
CA GLY A 22 6.72 28.22 4.32
C GLY A 22 6.49 27.93 5.80
N GLN A 23 5.30 27.45 6.18
CA GLN A 23 5.01 27.00 7.55
C GLN A 23 5.64 25.63 7.89
N TYR A 24 6.00 24.84 6.88
CA TYR A 24 6.54 23.51 7.01
C TYR A 24 8.01 23.40 6.58
N VAL A 25 8.42 24.24 5.64
CA VAL A 25 9.73 24.18 4.99
C VAL A 25 10.40 25.55 5.04
N GLN A 26 11.65 25.60 5.47
CA GLN A 26 12.47 26.80 5.32
C GLN A 26 12.76 27.05 3.84
N LEU A 27 12.06 28.02 3.26
CA LEU A 27 12.21 28.39 1.87
C LEU A 27 13.22 29.51 1.68
N LYS A 28 14.15 29.34 0.72
CA LYS A 28 15.10 30.38 0.27
C LYS A 28 14.72 30.80 -1.15
N ARG A 29 14.62 32.10 -1.38
CA ARG A 29 14.31 32.64 -2.69
C ARG A 29 15.49 32.48 -3.67
N SER A 30 15.19 32.02 -4.87
CA SER A 30 16.13 31.90 -5.98
C SER A 30 15.42 32.30 -7.29
N GLY A 31 15.65 33.53 -7.73
CA GLY A 31 14.93 34.11 -8.85
C GLY A 31 13.43 34.27 -8.59
N ALA A 32 12.61 33.70 -9.46
CA ALA A 32 11.14 33.68 -9.34
C ALA A 32 10.59 32.56 -8.46
N ASN A 33 11.43 31.62 -8.04
CA ASN A 33 11.04 30.44 -7.27
C ASN A 33 11.65 30.46 -5.88
N TYR A 34 11.13 29.57 -5.02
CA TYR A 34 11.72 29.28 -3.72
C TYR A 34 12.22 27.83 -3.70
N PHE A 35 13.31 27.58 -2.94
CA PHE A 35 13.88 26.26 -2.76
C PHE A 35 14.06 25.94 -1.27
N GLY A 36 13.88 24.69 -0.91
CA GLY A 36 14.08 24.18 0.46
C GLY A 36 14.36 22.69 0.48
N LEU A 37 14.56 22.14 1.68
CA LEU A 37 14.65 20.69 1.86
C LEU A 37 13.24 20.08 1.76
N CYS A 38 13.14 18.97 1.08
CA CYS A 38 11.84 18.31 0.86
C CYS A 38 11.25 17.77 2.17
N PRO A 39 9.97 18.07 2.49
CA PRO A 39 9.32 17.51 3.67
C PRO A 39 8.86 16.06 3.50
N PHE A 40 9.01 15.50 2.29
CA PHE A 40 8.48 14.18 1.93
C PHE A 40 9.55 13.11 1.81
N HIS A 41 10.85 13.46 1.81
CA HIS A 41 11.97 12.53 1.85
C HIS A 41 13.19 13.20 2.50
N GLY A 42 14.10 12.38 3.03
CA GLY A 42 15.33 12.86 3.67
C GLY A 42 16.38 13.29 2.63
N GLU A 43 16.80 14.56 2.68
CA GLU A 43 17.87 15.08 1.80
C GLU A 43 18.72 16.12 2.53
N LYS A 44 19.97 16.31 2.03
CA LYS A 44 20.89 17.33 2.57
C LYS A 44 21.01 18.55 1.66
N THR A 45 20.66 18.42 0.40
CA THR A 45 20.71 19.48 -0.62
C THR A 45 19.30 19.84 -1.05
N PRO A 46 18.93 21.15 -1.11
CA PRO A 46 17.58 21.56 -1.46
C PRO A 46 17.19 21.11 -2.86
N SER A 47 16.23 20.19 -2.97
CA SER A 47 15.64 19.75 -4.24
C SER A 47 14.17 20.07 -4.36
N PHE A 48 13.58 20.65 -3.32
CA PHE A 48 12.16 21.02 -3.27
C PHE A 48 11.98 22.45 -3.76
N SER A 49 11.27 22.63 -4.87
CA SER A 49 11.00 23.91 -5.51
C SER A 49 9.54 24.32 -5.34
N VAL A 50 9.30 25.58 -5.01
CA VAL A 50 7.97 26.20 -4.99
C VAL A 50 7.95 27.35 -6.00
N THR A 51 6.97 27.34 -6.89
CA THR A 51 6.77 28.32 -7.95
C THR A 51 5.46 29.09 -7.68
N PRO A 52 5.50 30.28 -7.03
CA PRO A 52 4.30 31.02 -6.64
C PRO A 52 3.43 31.40 -7.83
N ASN A 53 4.03 31.86 -8.94
CA ASN A 53 3.29 32.26 -10.13
C ASN A 53 2.45 31.13 -10.76
N LYS A 54 2.83 29.88 -10.53
CA LYS A 54 2.10 28.68 -11.00
C LYS A 54 1.27 28.04 -9.90
N GLN A 55 1.37 28.50 -8.66
CA GLN A 55 0.77 27.91 -7.49
C GLN A 55 1.08 26.40 -7.36
N MET A 56 2.35 26.03 -7.60
CA MET A 56 2.82 24.64 -7.63
C MET A 56 4.12 24.46 -6.87
N TYR A 57 4.27 23.27 -6.29
CA TYR A 57 5.53 22.77 -5.81
C TYR A 57 5.97 21.54 -6.63
N TYR A 58 7.27 21.30 -6.66
CA TYR A 58 7.85 20.10 -7.24
C TYR A 58 9.18 19.75 -6.56
N CYS A 59 9.37 18.50 -6.21
CA CYS A 59 10.63 18.00 -5.68
C CYS A 59 11.39 17.22 -6.76
N PHE A 60 12.60 17.65 -7.09
CA PHE A 60 13.46 16.98 -8.08
C PHE A 60 14.09 15.69 -7.55
N GLY A 61 14.08 15.45 -6.22
CA GLY A 61 14.58 14.23 -5.59
C GLY A 61 13.57 13.09 -5.61
N CYS A 62 12.36 13.32 -5.06
CA CYS A 62 11.32 12.28 -4.97
C CYS A 62 10.19 12.42 -6.00
N HIS A 63 10.26 13.39 -6.91
CA HIS A 63 9.29 13.66 -7.99
C HIS A 63 7.86 13.97 -7.53
N LYS A 64 7.64 14.23 -6.24
CA LYS A 64 6.36 14.73 -5.75
C LYS A 64 6.14 16.17 -6.19
N GLY A 65 4.91 16.45 -6.62
CA GLY A 65 4.52 17.78 -7.05
C GLY A 65 3.02 17.97 -7.06
N GLY A 66 2.58 19.24 -7.10
CA GLY A 66 1.17 19.58 -7.14
C GLY A 66 0.89 21.00 -6.67
N GLY A 67 -0.39 21.32 -6.49
CA GLY A 67 -0.84 22.59 -5.92
C GLY A 67 -0.89 22.56 -4.38
N VAL A 68 -1.37 23.66 -3.79
CA VAL A 68 -1.44 23.82 -2.32
C VAL A 68 -2.29 22.76 -1.63
N VAL A 69 -3.38 22.29 -2.27
CA VAL A 69 -4.23 21.21 -1.73
C VAL A 69 -3.45 19.90 -1.69
N ASN A 70 -2.73 19.55 -2.77
CA ASN A 70 -1.89 18.36 -2.81
C ASN A 70 -0.78 18.40 -1.74
N PHE A 71 -0.18 19.58 -1.53
CA PHE A 71 0.83 19.76 -0.49
C PHE A 71 0.27 19.44 0.90
N ILE A 72 -0.89 20.00 1.26
CA ILE A 72 -1.53 19.72 2.55
C ILE A 72 -1.98 18.26 2.67
N MET A 73 -2.51 17.66 1.59
CA MET A 73 -2.81 16.22 1.58
C MET A 73 -1.58 15.38 1.94
N ASP A 74 -0.45 15.73 1.35
CA ASP A 74 0.79 14.96 1.52
C ASP A 74 1.48 15.20 2.86
N VAL A 75 1.56 16.45 3.33
CA VAL A 75 2.30 16.80 4.55
C VAL A 75 1.52 16.46 5.81
N GLU A 76 0.20 16.68 5.81
CA GLU A 76 -0.68 16.37 6.94
C GLU A 76 -1.30 14.96 6.87
N GLY A 77 -1.12 14.25 5.75
CA GLY A 77 -1.75 12.94 5.53
C GLY A 77 -3.27 13.01 5.40
N LEU A 78 -3.80 14.12 4.89
CA LEU A 78 -5.24 14.38 4.80
C LEU A 78 -5.86 13.80 3.51
N SER A 79 -7.18 13.52 3.56
CA SER A 79 -7.95 13.33 2.34
C SER A 79 -8.09 14.66 1.58
N TYR A 80 -8.44 14.59 0.29
CA TYR A 80 -8.67 15.79 -0.52
C TYR A 80 -9.69 16.74 0.13
N VAL A 81 -10.80 16.21 0.64
CA VAL A 81 -11.85 16.99 1.29
C VAL A 81 -11.36 17.62 2.59
N ASP A 82 -10.60 16.88 3.40
CA ASP A 82 -10.04 17.40 4.66
C ASP A 82 -8.97 18.47 4.41
N ALA A 83 -8.15 18.29 3.36
CA ALA A 83 -7.16 19.28 2.96
C ALA A 83 -7.84 20.59 2.48
N VAL A 84 -8.92 20.49 1.70
CA VAL A 84 -9.73 21.64 1.29
C VAL A 84 -10.35 22.34 2.51
N ARG A 85 -10.89 21.59 3.47
CA ARG A 85 -11.44 22.18 4.71
C ARG A 85 -10.36 22.82 5.58
N PHE A 86 -9.19 22.20 5.67
CA PHE A 86 -8.05 22.75 6.38
C PHE A 86 -7.66 24.13 5.82
N LEU A 87 -7.51 24.21 4.49
CA LEU A 87 -7.20 25.46 3.80
C LEU A 87 -8.33 26.49 3.89
N ALA A 88 -9.59 26.06 3.80
CA ALA A 88 -10.75 26.91 3.96
C ALA A 88 -10.80 27.54 5.37
N LYS A 89 -10.56 26.73 6.40
CA LYS A 89 -10.45 27.22 7.79
C LYS A 89 -9.31 28.23 7.96
N ARG A 90 -8.15 27.96 7.35
CA ARG A 90 -7.00 28.88 7.37
C ARG A 90 -7.34 30.23 6.73
N ALA A 91 -8.09 30.19 5.62
CA ALA A 91 -8.49 31.37 4.84
C ALA A 91 -9.80 32.04 5.34
N ASN A 92 -10.40 31.50 6.40
CA ASN A 92 -11.72 31.90 6.90
C ASN A 92 -12.80 31.90 5.80
N LEU A 93 -12.78 30.83 4.97
CA LEU A 93 -13.76 30.58 3.93
C LEU A 93 -14.82 29.58 4.40
N GLU A 94 -16.08 29.87 4.11
CA GLU A 94 -17.15 28.88 4.28
C GLU A 94 -17.08 27.84 3.17
N VAL A 95 -16.98 26.58 3.55
CA VAL A 95 -16.95 25.47 2.59
C VAL A 95 -18.36 25.25 2.06
N PRO A 96 -18.57 25.27 0.72
CA PRO A 96 -19.89 24.99 0.15
C PRO A 96 -20.40 23.63 0.63
N GLU A 97 -21.62 23.61 1.17
CA GLU A 97 -22.23 22.43 1.75
C GLU A 97 -22.73 21.50 0.65
N ASP A 98 -21.99 20.42 0.38
CA ASP A 98 -22.58 19.24 -0.25
C ASP A 98 -23.12 18.35 0.90
N GLU A 99 -24.44 18.30 1.05
CA GLU A 99 -25.15 17.57 2.12
C GLU A 99 -24.69 16.10 2.22
N ARG A 100 -24.30 15.48 1.12
CA ARG A 100 -23.79 14.09 1.10
C ARG A 100 -22.44 13.96 1.80
N TYR A 101 -21.54 14.94 1.63
CA TYR A 101 -20.24 14.94 2.30
C TYR A 101 -20.34 15.27 3.77
N GLN A 102 -21.22 16.18 4.14
CA GLN A 102 -21.49 16.48 5.53
C GLN A 102 -22.07 15.26 6.24
N SER A 103 -23.00 14.56 5.62
CA SER A 103 -23.57 13.32 6.12
C SER A 103 -22.49 12.26 6.37
N GLN A 104 -21.65 11.98 5.36
CA GLN A 104 -20.59 10.99 5.46
C GLN A 104 -19.52 11.38 6.51
N TYR A 105 -19.15 12.65 6.59
CA TYR A 105 -18.18 13.12 7.59
C TYR A 105 -18.75 13.06 9.00
N ARG A 106 -20.02 13.45 9.21
CA ARG A 106 -20.73 13.30 10.49
C ARG A 106 -20.78 11.83 10.92
N GLU A 107 -21.02 10.93 9.98
CA GLU A 107 -21.02 9.48 10.23
C GLU A 107 -19.62 9.00 10.65
N GLN A 108 -18.55 9.40 9.95
CA GLN A 108 -17.18 9.11 10.35
C GLN A 108 -16.85 9.63 11.74
N GLU A 109 -17.17 10.88 12.02
CA GLU A 109 -16.93 11.50 13.34
C GLU A 109 -17.68 10.76 14.44
N ARG A 110 -18.91 10.34 14.16
CA ARG A 110 -19.72 9.55 15.06
C ARG A 110 -19.09 8.18 15.36
N LEU A 111 -18.59 7.51 14.32
CA LEU A 111 -17.90 6.22 14.46
C LEU A 111 -16.55 6.37 15.22
N TRP A 112 -15.78 7.43 15.01
CA TRP A 112 -14.57 7.70 15.79
C TRP A 112 -14.89 7.90 17.29
N ARG A 113 -15.95 8.65 17.60
CA ARG A 113 -16.40 8.83 18.99
C ARG A 113 -16.82 7.49 19.62
N LEU A 114 -17.58 6.69 18.89
CA LEU A 114 -17.99 5.35 19.31
C LEU A 114 -16.77 4.46 19.59
N CYS A 115 -15.82 4.38 18.67
CA CYS A 115 -14.59 3.59 18.86
C CYS A 115 -13.75 4.09 20.04
N LYS A 116 -13.65 5.40 20.25
CA LYS A 116 -12.97 5.99 21.41
C LYS A 116 -13.65 5.61 22.72
N ASP A 117 -14.98 5.65 22.77
CA ASP A 117 -15.74 5.26 23.95
C ASP A 117 -15.65 3.75 24.21
N ALA A 118 -15.67 2.93 23.17
CA ALA A 118 -15.47 1.48 23.27
C ALA A 118 -14.04 1.15 23.78
N ALA A 119 -13.01 1.87 23.33
CA ALA A 119 -11.65 1.68 23.81
C ALA A 119 -11.53 1.98 25.30
N ARG A 120 -12.14 3.08 25.77
CA ARG A 120 -12.19 3.41 27.19
C ARG A 120 -12.92 2.34 27.99
N PHE A 121 -14.05 1.88 27.48
CA PHE A 121 -14.85 0.84 28.11
C PHE A 121 -14.07 -0.47 28.27
N TYR A 122 -13.39 -0.93 27.23
CA TYR A 122 -12.55 -2.13 27.30
C TYR A 122 -11.36 -1.97 28.24
N LEU A 123 -10.77 -0.78 28.33
CA LEU A 123 -9.69 -0.49 29.29
C LEU A 123 -10.21 -0.53 30.74
N GLU A 124 -11.39 0.03 31.02
CA GLU A 124 -12.00 -0.04 32.35
C GLU A 124 -12.40 -1.48 32.72
N LEU A 125 -12.89 -2.27 31.78
CA LEU A 125 -13.13 -3.71 32.01
C LEU A 125 -11.82 -4.45 32.33
N LEU A 126 -10.71 -4.10 31.66
CA LEU A 126 -9.41 -4.67 32.00
C LEU A 126 -8.97 -4.34 33.41
N LYS A 127 -9.29 -3.14 33.92
CA LYS A 127 -8.98 -2.70 35.30
C LYS A 127 -9.86 -3.37 36.36
N SER A 128 -11.09 -3.73 36.00
CA SER A 128 -12.08 -4.31 36.92
C SER A 128 -11.76 -5.77 37.29
N ASP A 129 -12.55 -6.36 38.18
CA ASP A 129 -12.43 -7.75 38.57
C ASP A 129 -12.63 -8.72 37.38
N ALA A 130 -13.51 -8.37 36.44
CA ALA A 130 -13.71 -9.14 35.22
C ALA A 130 -12.41 -9.27 34.40
N GLY A 131 -11.52 -8.30 34.47
CA GLY A 131 -10.23 -8.28 33.76
C GLY A 131 -9.10 -9.06 34.45
N LYS A 132 -9.32 -9.69 35.60
CA LYS A 132 -8.24 -10.35 36.39
C LYS A 132 -7.45 -11.38 35.58
N ALA A 133 -8.14 -12.26 34.85
CA ALA A 133 -7.49 -13.28 33.99
C ALA A 133 -6.72 -12.63 32.82
N ALA A 134 -7.28 -11.57 32.24
CA ALA A 134 -6.66 -10.82 31.15
C ALA A 134 -5.39 -10.08 31.64
N ARG A 135 -5.41 -9.46 32.81
CA ARG A 135 -4.21 -8.85 33.42
C ARG A 135 -3.13 -9.89 33.71
N ALA A 136 -3.50 -11.04 34.29
CA ALA A 136 -2.55 -12.15 34.51
C ALA A 136 -1.92 -12.63 33.21
N TYR A 137 -2.69 -12.71 32.14
CA TYR A 137 -2.18 -13.04 30.81
C TYR A 137 -1.17 -12.00 30.29
N LEU A 138 -1.47 -10.69 30.41
CA LEU A 138 -0.58 -9.61 29.98
C LEU A 138 0.74 -9.61 30.77
N VAL A 139 0.67 -9.80 32.09
CA VAL A 139 1.85 -9.96 32.96
C VAL A 139 2.69 -11.19 32.54
N LYS A 140 2.04 -12.34 32.30
CA LYS A 140 2.72 -13.54 31.79
C LYS A 140 3.41 -13.30 30.44
N ARG A 141 2.86 -12.39 29.63
CA ARG A 141 3.46 -11.97 28.35
C ARG A 141 4.52 -10.87 28.53
N GLY A 142 4.87 -10.52 29.77
CA GLY A 142 5.91 -9.55 30.07
C GLY A 142 5.52 -8.07 29.86
N LEU A 143 4.23 -7.77 29.60
CA LEU A 143 3.79 -6.40 29.41
C LEU A 143 3.63 -5.67 30.76
N ASP A 144 4.30 -4.54 30.89
CA ASP A 144 4.11 -3.63 32.00
C ASP A 144 2.82 -2.79 31.87
N TRP A 145 2.37 -2.24 33.01
CA TRP A 145 1.12 -1.47 33.03
C TRP A 145 1.21 -0.14 32.27
N ALA A 146 2.37 0.49 32.25
CA ALA A 146 2.59 1.74 31.52
C ALA A 146 2.41 1.52 30.02
N THR A 147 2.95 0.42 29.50
CA THR A 147 2.77 -0.02 28.11
C THR A 147 1.32 -0.36 27.80
N VAL A 148 0.64 -1.10 28.68
CA VAL A 148 -0.80 -1.42 28.52
C VAL A 148 -1.62 -0.14 28.36
N VAL A 149 -1.38 0.87 29.21
CA VAL A 149 -2.08 2.16 29.16
C VAL A 149 -1.68 2.96 27.93
N LYS A 150 -0.37 3.01 27.59
CA LYS A 150 0.15 3.71 26.41
C LYS A 150 -0.52 3.27 25.12
N PHE A 151 -0.75 1.96 24.99
CA PHE A 151 -1.38 1.36 23.80
C PHE A 151 -2.91 1.27 23.91
N GLY A 152 -3.50 1.63 25.05
CA GLY A 152 -4.93 1.56 25.31
C GLY A 152 -5.47 0.13 25.27
N ILE A 153 -4.64 -0.86 25.64
CA ILE A 153 -5.02 -2.27 25.64
C ILE A 153 -6.18 -2.48 26.60
N GLY A 154 -7.21 -3.21 26.17
CA GLY A 154 -8.41 -3.48 26.93
C GLY A 154 -8.76 -4.95 26.98
N PHE A 155 -9.93 -5.26 27.52
CA PHE A 155 -10.46 -6.59 27.65
C PHE A 155 -11.95 -6.65 27.28
N ALA A 156 -12.30 -7.63 26.46
CA ALA A 156 -13.68 -8.01 26.15
C ALA A 156 -14.02 -9.30 26.89
N PRO A 157 -14.96 -9.29 27.86
CA PRO A 157 -15.38 -10.48 28.62
C PRO A 157 -15.98 -11.56 27.73
N ASP A 158 -16.13 -12.75 28.27
CA ASP A 158 -16.80 -13.87 27.61
C ASP A 158 -18.33 -13.75 27.74
N ASP A 159 -18.87 -12.71 27.13
CA ASP A 159 -20.30 -12.42 27.12
C ASP A 159 -20.72 -11.82 25.76
N PHE A 160 -21.94 -12.13 25.35
CA PHE A 160 -22.48 -11.68 24.07
C PHE A 160 -23.02 -10.24 24.10
N HIS A 161 -23.26 -9.67 25.29
CA HIS A 161 -23.97 -8.41 25.47
C HIS A 161 -23.37 -7.52 26.56
N THR A 162 -22.06 -7.31 26.55
CA THR A 162 -21.36 -6.44 27.49
C THR A 162 -21.16 -5.03 26.92
N LEU A 163 -20.58 -4.91 25.72
CA LEU A 163 -20.31 -3.63 25.07
C LEU A 163 -21.58 -2.99 24.52
N LEU A 164 -22.41 -3.78 23.85
CA LEU A 164 -23.59 -3.30 23.13
C LEU A 164 -24.52 -2.48 24.05
N PRO A 165 -25.00 -2.98 25.20
CA PRO A 165 -25.86 -2.19 26.08
C PRO A 165 -25.13 -1.03 26.73
N ALA A 166 -23.81 -1.09 26.92
CA ALA A 166 -23.03 0.01 27.45
C ALA A 166 -22.94 1.18 26.45
N MET A 167 -22.83 0.90 25.15
CA MET A 167 -22.81 1.92 24.11
C MET A 167 -24.20 2.47 23.80
N GLU A 168 -25.24 1.62 23.85
CA GLU A 168 -26.64 2.06 23.72
C GLU A 168 -27.02 3.08 24.81
N ARG A 169 -26.58 2.87 26.05
CA ARG A 169 -26.75 3.85 27.15
C ARG A 169 -26.07 5.19 26.90
N LYS A 170 -25.03 5.22 26.06
CA LYS A 170 -24.36 6.44 25.59
C LYS A 170 -25.03 7.05 24.36
N GLY A 171 -26.13 6.47 23.88
CA GLY A 171 -26.89 6.95 22.73
C GLY A 171 -26.37 6.50 21.38
N TYR A 172 -25.57 5.43 21.33
CA TYR A 172 -25.17 4.81 20.08
C TYR A 172 -26.18 3.72 19.66
N THR A 173 -26.38 3.58 18.36
CA THR A 173 -27.31 2.58 17.79
C THR A 173 -26.58 1.26 17.50
N GLN A 174 -27.33 0.17 17.43
CA GLN A 174 -26.78 -1.14 17.00
C GLN A 174 -26.17 -1.08 15.60
N GLN A 175 -26.76 -0.30 14.71
CA GLN A 175 -26.26 -0.10 13.34
C GLN A 175 -24.87 0.56 13.34
N GLU A 176 -24.66 1.57 14.18
CA GLU A 176 -23.35 2.20 14.36
C GLU A 176 -22.30 1.23 14.91
N LEU A 177 -22.69 0.36 15.87
CA LEU A 177 -21.78 -0.66 16.40
C LEU A 177 -21.41 -1.71 15.33
N ILE A 178 -22.36 -2.09 14.48
CA ILE A 178 -22.11 -3.00 13.34
C ILE A 178 -21.19 -2.29 12.32
N ALA A 179 -21.48 -1.04 11.96
CA ALA A 179 -20.66 -0.24 11.04
C ALA A 179 -19.23 -0.03 11.54
N ALA A 180 -19.05 0.11 12.86
CA ALA A 180 -17.74 0.18 13.52
C ALA A 180 -17.08 -1.20 13.72
N ASN A 181 -17.71 -2.29 13.28
CA ASN A 181 -17.22 -3.66 13.45
C ASN A 181 -17.02 -4.09 14.92
N LEU A 182 -17.82 -3.52 15.82
CA LEU A 182 -17.86 -3.81 17.27
C LEU A 182 -18.94 -4.83 17.62
N ALA A 183 -20.03 -4.88 16.84
CA ALA A 183 -21.10 -5.85 16.94
C ALA A 183 -21.27 -6.65 15.64
N ALA A 184 -21.93 -7.79 15.73
CA ALA A 184 -22.25 -8.66 14.60
C ALA A 184 -23.70 -9.13 14.68
N VAL A 185 -24.28 -9.38 13.52
CA VAL A 185 -25.62 -9.97 13.39
C VAL A 185 -25.51 -11.49 13.37
N SER A 186 -26.37 -12.18 14.10
CA SER A 186 -26.38 -13.63 14.12
C SER A 186 -26.83 -14.21 12.79
N GLN A 187 -26.10 -15.19 12.27
CA GLN A 187 -26.47 -15.91 11.05
C GLN A 187 -27.79 -16.72 11.20
N LYS A 188 -28.13 -17.09 12.43
CA LYS A 188 -29.35 -17.88 12.73
C LYS A 188 -30.58 -17.00 12.93
N ASN A 189 -30.40 -15.76 13.37
CA ASN A 189 -31.49 -14.83 13.61
C ASN A 189 -30.99 -13.40 13.33
N SER A 190 -31.45 -12.80 12.26
CA SER A 190 -31.07 -11.46 11.81
C SER A 190 -31.47 -10.34 12.77
N GLN A 191 -32.34 -10.57 13.72
CA GLN A 191 -32.72 -9.62 14.77
C GLN A 191 -31.75 -9.67 15.98
N ASN A 192 -30.94 -10.72 16.08
CA ASN A 192 -30.05 -10.88 17.22
C ASN A 192 -28.67 -10.26 16.90
N VAL A 193 -28.40 -9.11 17.47
CA VAL A 193 -27.12 -8.39 17.41
C VAL A 193 -26.35 -8.66 18.69
N TYR A 194 -25.06 -8.99 18.58
CA TYR A 194 -24.21 -9.36 19.70
C TYR A 194 -22.79 -8.79 19.57
N ASP A 195 -22.07 -8.72 20.69
CA ASP A 195 -20.70 -8.24 20.77
C ASP A 195 -19.76 -9.13 19.93
N ARG A 196 -19.06 -8.53 18.96
CA ARG A 196 -18.17 -9.24 18.06
C ARG A 196 -16.99 -9.88 18.79
N PHE A 197 -16.46 -9.19 19.81
CA PHE A 197 -15.29 -9.62 20.56
C PHE A 197 -15.71 -10.18 21.91
N ARG A 198 -15.30 -11.43 22.21
CA ARG A 198 -15.57 -12.12 23.48
C ARG A 198 -14.33 -12.88 23.91
N ASN A 199 -14.06 -12.86 25.22
CA ASN A 199 -12.89 -13.49 25.85
C ASN A 199 -11.59 -13.12 25.15
N ARG A 200 -11.37 -11.79 24.92
CA ARG A 200 -10.21 -11.31 24.14
C ARG A 200 -9.53 -10.11 24.78
N ILE A 201 -8.20 -10.09 24.66
CA ILE A 201 -7.40 -8.86 24.82
C ILE A 201 -7.68 -7.99 23.60
N MET A 202 -8.03 -6.73 23.84
CA MET A 202 -8.41 -5.77 22.82
C MET A 202 -7.27 -4.80 22.52
N PHE A 203 -6.89 -4.71 21.25
CA PHE A 203 -5.87 -3.80 20.73
C PHE A 203 -6.54 -2.73 19.89
N PRO A 204 -6.68 -1.49 20.38
CA PRO A 204 -7.22 -0.40 19.59
C PRO A 204 -6.33 -0.14 18.36
N GLN A 205 -6.98 0.07 17.24
CA GLN A 205 -6.33 0.50 16.01
C GLN A 205 -6.38 2.03 15.97
N ILE A 206 -5.23 2.67 16.01
CA ILE A 206 -5.13 4.13 16.12
C ILE A 206 -4.52 4.67 14.83
N ASP A 207 -5.23 5.57 14.15
CA ASP A 207 -4.77 6.22 12.92
C ASP A 207 -3.64 7.24 13.20
N LEU A 208 -3.05 7.77 12.13
CA LEU A 208 -1.98 8.78 12.25
C LEU A 208 -2.42 10.06 12.97
N ARG A 209 -3.71 10.35 13.04
CA ARG A 209 -4.27 11.53 13.74
C ARG A 209 -4.55 11.26 15.23
N GLY A 210 -4.47 9.99 15.66
CA GLY A 210 -4.77 9.57 17.03
C GLY A 210 -6.21 9.14 17.25
N ASN A 211 -7.02 8.99 16.21
CA ASN A 211 -8.37 8.46 16.33
C ASN A 211 -8.35 6.95 16.46
N VAL A 212 -9.18 6.40 17.33
CA VAL A 212 -9.44 4.96 17.35
C VAL A 212 -10.39 4.63 16.19
N ILE A 213 -9.92 3.79 15.27
CA ILE A 213 -10.61 3.47 14.01
C ILE A 213 -11.08 2.02 13.93
N GLY A 214 -10.82 1.22 14.94
CA GLY A 214 -11.21 -0.19 15.01
C GLY A 214 -10.48 -0.94 16.11
N PHE A 215 -10.60 -2.26 16.11
CA PHE A 215 -10.00 -3.12 17.12
C PHE A 215 -9.53 -4.45 16.53
N ALA A 216 -8.38 -4.93 16.99
CA ALA A 216 -8.02 -6.34 16.91
C ALA A 216 -8.24 -7.00 18.28
N GLY A 217 -8.68 -8.26 18.28
CA GLY A 217 -8.92 -9.00 19.51
C GLY A 217 -8.14 -10.32 19.55
N ARG A 218 -7.20 -10.48 20.50
CA ARG A 218 -6.46 -11.72 20.73
C ARG A 218 -7.17 -12.59 21.76
N ALA A 219 -7.42 -13.84 21.41
CA ALA A 219 -8.05 -14.80 22.33
C ALA A 219 -7.20 -15.04 23.57
N LEU A 220 -7.84 -15.10 24.73
CA LEU A 220 -7.24 -15.57 25.98
C LEU A 220 -7.15 -17.10 26.00
N ASP A 221 -8.14 -17.76 25.44
CA ASP A 221 -8.20 -19.20 25.31
C ASP A 221 -7.24 -19.70 24.23
N LYS A 222 -6.48 -20.76 24.56
CA LYS A 222 -5.56 -21.41 23.62
C LYS A 222 -6.29 -22.21 22.54
N ASP A 223 -7.48 -22.73 22.85
CA ASP A 223 -8.28 -23.58 21.97
C ASP A 223 -9.29 -22.78 21.13
N ALA A 224 -9.21 -21.45 21.18
CA ALA A 224 -10.05 -20.57 20.37
C ALA A 224 -9.83 -20.81 18.87
N LYS A 225 -10.93 -20.96 18.09
CA LYS A 225 -10.89 -21.16 16.62
C LYS A 225 -10.00 -20.15 15.88
N ALA A 226 -9.89 -18.92 16.38
CA ALA A 226 -9.04 -17.90 15.81
C ALA A 226 -8.25 -17.20 16.92
N LYS A 227 -6.91 -17.29 16.86
CA LYS A 227 -6.00 -16.61 17.78
C LYS A 227 -6.22 -15.10 17.76
N TYR A 228 -6.40 -14.51 16.58
CA TYR A 228 -6.72 -13.11 16.39
C TYR A 228 -8.02 -12.94 15.58
N ILE A 229 -8.85 -12.00 15.98
CA ILE A 229 -9.88 -11.39 15.14
C ILE A 229 -9.38 -10.01 14.76
N ASN A 230 -9.04 -9.85 13.49
CA ASN A 230 -8.61 -8.56 12.93
C ASN A 230 -9.82 -7.73 12.48
N PRO A 231 -9.69 -6.38 12.43
CA PRO A 231 -10.75 -5.54 11.89
C PRO A 231 -10.93 -5.79 10.39
N THR A 232 -12.15 -5.61 9.91
CA THR A 232 -12.51 -5.61 8.49
C THR A 232 -12.59 -4.18 7.99
N GLU A 233 -12.63 -3.97 6.65
CA GLU A 233 -12.84 -2.65 6.06
C GLU A 233 -14.13 -2.01 6.60
N THR A 234 -14.05 -0.74 6.99
CA THR A 234 -15.17 0.09 7.44
C THR A 234 -15.04 1.49 6.86
N LEU A 235 -16.02 2.35 7.10
CA LEU A 235 -15.94 3.75 6.68
C LEU A 235 -14.72 4.50 7.27
N ILE A 236 -14.21 4.06 8.42
CA ILE A 236 -13.10 4.70 9.15
C ILE A 236 -11.82 3.85 9.22
N PHE A 237 -11.85 2.59 8.78
CA PHE A 237 -10.69 1.69 8.82
C PHE A 237 -10.40 1.10 7.45
N SER A 238 -9.16 1.22 6.99
CA SER A 238 -8.67 0.52 5.80
C SER A 238 -7.43 -0.30 6.11
N LYS A 239 -7.57 -1.62 5.99
CA LYS A 239 -6.50 -2.59 6.22
C LYS A 239 -5.31 -2.38 5.30
N ARG A 240 -5.57 -1.93 4.06
CA ARG A 240 -4.52 -1.65 3.07
C ARG A 240 -3.57 -0.54 3.48
N LYS A 241 -4.04 0.44 4.28
CA LYS A 241 -3.27 1.63 4.66
C LYS A 241 -2.78 1.59 6.10
N PHE A 242 -3.42 0.77 6.94
CA PHE A 242 -3.18 0.78 8.37
C PHE A 242 -1.88 0.05 8.74
N LEU A 243 -1.11 0.68 9.63
CA LEU A 243 0.05 0.11 10.30
C LEU A 243 -0.10 0.32 11.80
N TYR A 244 -0.03 -0.75 12.56
CA TYR A 244 -0.13 -0.69 14.02
C TYR A 244 1.04 0.09 14.61
N ALA A 245 0.78 0.92 15.60
CA ALA A 245 1.74 1.80 16.29
C ALA A 245 2.39 2.90 15.40
N MET A 246 1.99 3.07 14.13
CA MET A 246 2.55 4.11 13.27
C MET A 246 2.26 5.53 13.79
N ASN A 247 1.15 5.74 14.49
CA ASN A 247 0.83 6.99 15.18
C ASN A 247 1.85 7.39 16.26
N LEU A 248 2.53 6.41 16.85
CA LEU A 248 3.62 6.60 17.81
C LEU A 248 4.97 6.69 17.08
N ALA A 249 5.24 5.75 16.18
CA ALA A 249 6.51 5.62 15.47
C ALA A 249 6.86 6.86 14.64
N LYS A 250 5.86 7.57 14.08
CA LYS A 250 6.08 8.82 13.34
C LYS A 250 6.73 9.95 14.17
N LYS A 251 6.72 9.83 15.50
CA LYS A 251 7.32 10.80 16.42
C LYS A 251 8.72 10.40 16.89
N SER A 252 9.16 9.20 16.52
CA SER A 252 10.47 8.70 16.90
C SER A 252 11.58 9.54 16.26
N LYS A 253 12.68 9.67 16.97
CA LYS A 253 13.90 10.33 16.47
C LYS A 253 14.89 9.36 15.84
N ARG A 254 14.57 8.05 15.82
CA ARG A 254 15.42 7.04 15.20
C ARG A 254 15.39 7.20 13.67
N PRO A 255 16.52 7.02 12.97
CA PRO A 255 16.61 7.23 11.51
C PRO A 255 15.99 6.08 10.70
N TYR A 256 15.33 5.14 11.35
CA TYR A 256 14.72 3.97 10.71
C TYR A 256 13.39 3.61 11.40
N ILE A 257 12.58 2.83 10.69
CA ILE A 257 11.39 2.16 11.23
C ILE A 257 11.67 0.67 11.33
N ILE A 258 11.29 0.06 12.47
CA ILE A 258 11.30 -1.39 12.66
C ILE A 258 9.92 -1.91 12.22
N LEU A 259 9.89 -2.80 11.21
CA LEU A 259 8.67 -3.39 10.69
C LEU A 259 8.53 -4.83 11.20
N CYS A 260 7.57 -5.03 12.08
CA CYS A 260 7.21 -6.32 12.68
C CYS A 260 5.99 -6.95 12.00
N GLU A 261 5.74 -8.23 12.22
CA GLU A 261 4.55 -8.91 11.73
C GLU A 261 3.32 -8.62 12.59
N GLY A 262 3.46 -8.74 13.92
CA GLY A 262 2.36 -8.70 14.86
C GLY A 262 2.34 -7.48 15.78
N PRO A 263 1.16 -7.15 16.34
CA PRO A 263 1.04 -6.07 17.31
C PRO A 263 1.88 -6.28 18.57
N MET A 264 2.04 -7.54 19.02
CA MET A 264 2.81 -7.85 20.23
C MET A 264 4.29 -7.52 20.06
N ASP A 265 4.86 -7.81 18.88
CA ASP A 265 6.26 -7.51 18.60
C ASP A 265 6.51 -6.00 18.60
N ALA A 266 5.62 -5.23 17.95
CA ALA A 266 5.70 -3.78 17.97
C ALA A 266 5.54 -3.21 19.39
N ILE A 267 4.62 -3.75 20.19
CA ILE A 267 4.41 -3.33 21.59
C ILE A 267 5.65 -3.64 22.44
N ALA A 268 6.21 -4.85 22.31
CA ALA A 268 7.44 -5.22 23.01
C ALA A 268 8.59 -4.29 22.63
N CYS A 269 8.81 -4.03 21.34
CA CYS A 269 9.80 -3.05 20.89
C CYS A 269 9.60 -1.70 21.58
N HIS A 270 8.38 -1.16 21.60
CA HIS A 270 8.09 0.11 22.27
C HIS A 270 8.33 0.08 23.78
N GLN A 271 8.03 -1.04 24.43
CA GLN A 271 8.27 -1.23 25.86
C GLN A 271 9.76 -1.16 26.20
N PHE A 272 10.60 -1.77 25.36
CA PHE A 272 12.04 -1.78 25.50
C PHE A 272 12.76 -0.55 24.90
N GLY A 273 12.00 0.52 24.55
CA GLY A 273 12.56 1.80 24.11
C GLY A 273 12.78 1.94 22.60
N PHE A 274 12.32 1.00 21.78
CA PHE A 274 12.35 1.06 20.33
C PHE A 274 11.03 1.65 19.80
N ASP A 275 10.84 2.96 20.01
CA ASP A 275 9.60 3.70 19.74
C ASP A 275 9.29 3.91 18.25
N CYS A 276 10.16 3.43 17.36
CA CYS A 276 10.02 3.43 15.90
C CYS A 276 9.39 2.14 15.34
N ALA A 277 8.96 1.18 16.19
CA ALA A 277 8.42 -0.08 15.74
C ALA A 277 6.96 0.04 15.29
N VAL A 278 6.62 -0.66 14.18
CA VAL A 278 5.27 -0.76 13.60
C VAL A 278 4.97 -2.20 13.20
N ALA A 279 3.68 -2.55 13.03
CA ALA A 279 3.33 -3.88 12.55
C ALA A 279 2.29 -3.86 11.43
N SER A 280 2.43 -4.81 10.46
CA SER A 280 1.50 -5.01 9.34
C SER A 280 0.25 -5.83 9.69
N GLN A 281 0.21 -6.46 10.87
CA GLN A 281 -0.90 -7.24 11.43
C GLN A 281 -1.30 -8.50 10.65
N GLY A 282 -0.34 -9.33 10.30
CA GLY A 282 -0.61 -10.65 9.72
C GLY A 282 -1.24 -10.61 8.33
N THR A 283 -0.94 -9.58 7.58
CA THR A 283 -1.24 -9.47 6.15
C THR A 283 0.04 -9.19 5.38
N ALA A 284 0.07 -9.67 4.13
CA ALA A 284 1.14 -9.26 3.22
C ALA A 284 1.19 -7.73 3.17
N LEU A 285 2.39 -7.17 3.28
CA LEU A 285 2.63 -5.73 3.17
C LEU A 285 2.05 -5.21 1.84
N THR A 286 1.43 -4.03 1.88
CA THR A 286 0.82 -3.40 0.73
C THR A 286 1.64 -2.19 0.25
N GLU A 287 1.46 -1.80 -1.01
CA GLU A 287 2.08 -0.57 -1.54
C GLU A 287 1.61 0.69 -0.79
N ASP A 288 0.35 0.72 -0.36
CA ASP A 288 -0.18 1.83 0.45
C ASP A 288 0.56 1.94 1.81
N GLN A 289 0.84 0.81 2.47
CA GLN A 289 1.61 0.78 3.73
C GLN A 289 3.07 1.20 3.52
N VAL A 290 3.70 0.75 2.43
CA VAL A 290 5.04 1.21 2.03
C VAL A 290 5.06 2.71 1.80
N ASN A 291 4.06 3.25 1.09
CA ASN A 291 3.91 4.69 0.86
C ASN A 291 3.70 5.49 2.17
N VAL A 292 3.04 4.89 3.18
CA VAL A 292 2.96 5.52 4.51
C VAL A 292 4.33 5.56 5.17
N ILE A 293 5.04 4.44 5.21
CA ILE A 293 6.37 4.34 5.86
C ILE A 293 7.38 5.27 5.19
N SER A 294 7.42 5.31 3.84
CA SER A 294 8.39 6.11 3.07
C SER A 294 8.28 7.63 3.32
N LYS A 295 7.18 8.10 3.88
CA LYS A 295 7.01 9.51 4.29
C LYS A 295 7.80 9.87 5.55
N TYR A 296 8.19 8.88 6.36
CA TYR A 296 8.78 9.10 7.69
C TYR A 296 10.21 8.60 7.81
N THR A 297 10.66 7.74 6.90
CA THR A 297 12.03 7.22 6.91
C THR A 297 12.48 6.80 5.52
N ASP A 298 13.79 6.83 5.28
CA ASP A 298 14.47 6.25 4.12
C ASP A 298 15.07 4.86 4.42
N GLN A 299 14.87 4.35 5.65
CA GLN A 299 15.39 3.04 6.06
C GLN A 299 14.39 2.25 6.90
N VAL A 300 14.17 0.99 6.54
CA VAL A 300 13.34 0.03 7.28
C VAL A 300 14.20 -1.15 7.72
N ILE A 301 14.02 -1.58 8.97
CA ILE A 301 14.59 -2.84 9.49
C ILE A 301 13.42 -3.81 9.68
N MET A 302 13.43 -4.93 8.94
CA MET A 302 12.38 -5.94 9.00
C MET A 302 12.75 -7.04 9.99
N THR A 303 11.78 -7.41 10.84
CA THR A 303 11.91 -8.47 11.86
C THR A 303 10.87 -9.55 11.60
N TYR A 304 10.80 -10.07 10.36
CA TYR A 304 9.84 -11.11 10.00
C TYR A 304 10.34 -12.50 10.40
N ASP A 305 9.38 -13.39 10.66
CA ASP A 305 9.68 -14.77 11.04
C ASP A 305 10.53 -15.47 9.97
N ASN A 306 11.42 -16.34 10.42
CA ASN A 306 12.41 -17.01 9.56
C ASN A 306 11.83 -18.25 8.84
N ASP A 307 10.50 -18.44 8.86
CA ASP A 307 9.83 -19.52 8.14
C ASP A 307 9.71 -19.23 6.62
N ALA A 308 9.33 -20.23 5.84
CA ALA A 308 9.22 -20.10 4.38
C ALA A 308 8.19 -19.05 3.95
N ALA A 309 7.13 -18.82 4.73
CA ALA A 309 6.12 -17.80 4.47
C ALA A 309 6.68 -16.40 4.73
N GLY A 310 7.41 -16.21 5.84
CA GLY A 310 8.09 -14.96 6.19
C GLY A 310 9.18 -14.60 5.19
N GLN A 311 9.96 -15.57 4.69
CA GLN A 311 10.97 -15.34 3.64
C GLN A 311 10.33 -14.82 2.34
N ASN A 312 9.22 -15.42 1.90
CA ASN A 312 8.49 -14.94 0.71
C ASN A 312 7.89 -13.54 0.93
N ALA A 313 7.35 -13.27 2.12
CA ALA A 313 6.83 -11.95 2.49
C ALA A 313 7.96 -10.91 2.50
N THR A 314 9.11 -11.25 3.07
CA THR A 314 10.33 -10.41 3.08
C THR A 314 10.78 -10.05 1.67
N GLN A 315 10.88 -11.02 0.74
CA GLN A 315 11.30 -10.76 -0.63
C GLN A 315 10.36 -9.78 -1.37
N ARG A 316 9.05 -9.93 -1.18
CA ARG A 316 8.06 -9.01 -1.75
C ARG A 316 8.17 -7.61 -1.14
N ALA A 317 8.32 -7.52 0.18
CA ALA A 317 8.48 -6.25 0.89
C ALA A 317 9.74 -5.49 0.42
N ILE A 318 10.86 -6.20 0.27
CA ILE A 318 12.11 -5.66 -0.27
C ILE A 318 11.89 -4.99 -1.65
N GLN A 319 11.17 -5.67 -2.56
CA GLN A 319 10.90 -5.12 -3.90
C GLN A 319 10.04 -3.86 -3.83
N MET A 320 8.99 -3.85 -2.98
CA MET A 320 8.12 -2.69 -2.81
C MET A 320 8.85 -1.49 -2.21
N PHE A 321 9.64 -1.69 -1.15
CA PHE A 321 10.46 -0.63 -0.55
C PHE A 321 11.53 -0.10 -1.49
N SER A 322 12.18 -0.97 -2.26
CA SER A 322 13.17 -0.56 -3.26
C SER A 322 12.57 0.37 -4.33
N ARG A 323 11.33 0.08 -4.80
CA ARG A 323 10.61 0.96 -5.72
C ARG A 323 10.27 2.32 -5.09
N ALA A 324 10.02 2.34 -3.79
CA ALA A 324 9.74 3.56 -3.03
C ALA A 324 11.02 4.32 -2.60
N GLY A 325 12.22 3.84 -2.97
CA GLY A 325 13.50 4.46 -2.61
C GLY A 325 13.91 4.25 -1.15
N VAL A 326 13.26 3.35 -0.42
CA VAL A 326 13.54 3.05 0.99
C VAL A 326 14.53 1.88 1.09
N LYS A 327 15.59 2.08 1.87
CA LYS A 327 16.57 1.04 2.16
C LYS A 327 16.00 0.01 3.13
N VAL A 328 16.18 -1.27 2.82
CA VAL A 328 15.74 -2.35 3.70
C VAL A 328 16.95 -3.07 4.29
N LYS A 329 16.90 -3.25 5.60
CA LYS A 329 17.76 -4.17 6.34
C LYS A 329 16.92 -5.28 6.91
N ILE A 330 17.50 -6.47 7.07
CA ILE A 330 16.84 -7.63 7.66
C ILE A 330 17.50 -7.94 8.99
N LEU A 331 16.69 -8.04 10.02
CA LEU A 331 17.14 -8.49 11.32
C LEU A 331 16.85 -9.98 11.44
N GLN A 332 17.91 -10.79 11.51
CA GLN A 332 17.80 -12.20 11.80
C GLN A 332 17.87 -12.41 13.31
N LEU A 333 16.80 -12.95 13.88
CA LEU A 333 16.76 -13.31 15.29
C LEU A 333 17.18 -14.76 15.43
N HIS A 334 18.37 -14.97 15.99
CA HIS A 334 18.81 -16.28 16.41
C HIS A 334 18.32 -16.52 17.85
N ASP A 335 17.95 -17.72 18.21
CA ASP A 335 17.50 -18.14 19.55
C ASP A 335 16.14 -17.55 20.02
N ALA A 336 15.39 -16.89 19.14
CA ALA A 336 14.03 -16.42 19.36
C ALA A 336 13.24 -16.45 18.03
N LYS A 337 11.93 -16.69 18.11
CA LYS A 337 11.08 -16.76 16.91
C LYS A 337 10.64 -15.39 16.41
N ASP A 338 10.46 -14.43 17.33
CA ASP A 338 9.96 -13.08 17.06
C ASP A 338 10.66 -12.04 17.96
N ALA A 339 10.44 -10.76 17.68
CA ALA A 339 11.03 -9.67 18.44
C ALA A 339 10.52 -9.61 19.90
N ASP A 340 9.26 -10.01 20.14
CA ASP A 340 8.67 -10.08 21.46
C ASP A 340 9.44 -11.09 22.35
N GLU A 341 9.66 -12.31 21.85
CA GLU A 341 10.41 -13.35 22.58
C GLU A 341 11.88 -12.94 22.79
N PHE A 342 12.53 -12.37 21.77
CA PHE A 342 13.93 -11.94 21.87
C PHE A 342 14.12 -10.89 22.97
N LEU A 343 13.30 -9.83 22.94
CA LEU A 343 13.41 -8.71 23.88
C LEU A 343 13.16 -9.16 25.32
N HIS A 344 12.18 -10.03 25.53
CA HIS A 344 11.92 -10.56 26.89
C HIS A 344 13.01 -11.52 27.40
N LYS A 345 13.70 -12.23 26.51
CA LYS A 345 14.75 -13.19 26.86
C LYS A 345 16.11 -12.52 27.07
N PHE A 346 16.46 -11.56 26.22
CA PHE A 346 17.81 -11.02 26.16
C PHE A 346 17.89 -9.51 26.49
N GLY A 347 16.77 -8.78 26.48
CA GLY A 347 16.72 -7.35 26.78
C GLY A 347 17.01 -6.44 25.60
N ALA A 348 17.07 -5.13 25.88
CA ALA A 348 17.20 -4.07 24.89
C ALA A 348 18.61 -3.98 24.26
N ASP A 349 19.66 -4.10 25.08
CA ASP A 349 21.04 -3.88 24.61
C ASP A 349 21.46 -4.87 23.52
N PRO A 350 21.26 -6.21 23.67
CA PRO A 350 21.53 -7.16 22.59
C PRO A 350 20.70 -6.92 21.34
N PHE A 351 19.46 -6.47 21.49
CA PHE A 351 18.60 -6.14 20.36
C PHE A 351 19.11 -4.91 19.60
N ASP A 352 19.59 -3.87 20.30
CA ASP A 352 20.18 -2.68 19.67
C ASP A 352 21.47 -3.02 18.91
N VAL A 353 22.31 -3.91 19.47
CA VAL A 353 23.50 -4.42 18.78
C VAL A 353 23.12 -5.15 17.48
N LEU A 354 22.08 -6.00 17.52
CA LEU A 354 21.59 -6.67 16.32
C LEU A 354 21.02 -5.70 15.29
N LEU A 355 20.31 -4.66 15.71
CA LEU A 355 19.79 -3.62 14.80
C LEU A 355 20.94 -2.89 14.08
N GLN A 356 22.05 -2.61 14.78
CA GLN A 356 23.24 -1.99 14.18
C GLN A 356 23.95 -2.93 13.20
N GLY A 357 24.04 -4.21 13.54
CA GLY A 357 24.63 -5.26 12.72
C GLY A 357 23.68 -5.90 11.68
N SER A 358 22.43 -5.43 11.57
CA SER A 358 21.45 -6.00 10.66
C SER A 358 21.94 -6.05 9.22
N GLU A 359 21.70 -7.17 8.55
CA GLU A 359 22.12 -7.39 7.18
C GLU A 359 21.42 -6.42 6.23
N ASN A 360 22.18 -5.92 5.26
CA ASN A 360 21.53 -5.17 4.21
C ASN A 360 20.75 -6.13 3.28
N GLN A 361 19.82 -5.55 2.51
CA GLN A 361 18.96 -6.29 1.58
C GLN A 361 19.73 -7.25 0.66
N ALA A 362 20.91 -6.84 0.20
CA ALA A 362 21.71 -7.61 -0.75
C ALA A 362 22.36 -8.82 -0.09
N ASP A 363 22.89 -8.65 1.13
CA ASP A 363 23.46 -9.74 1.93
C ASP A 363 22.40 -10.80 2.25
N TYR A 364 21.22 -10.37 2.72
CA TYR A 364 20.12 -11.28 3.00
C TYR A 364 19.69 -12.09 1.77
N ARG A 365 19.54 -11.43 0.61
CA ARG A 365 19.14 -12.10 -0.63
C ARG A 365 20.18 -13.11 -1.11
N LEU A 366 21.46 -12.78 -0.97
CA LEU A 366 22.54 -13.70 -1.34
C LEU A 366 22.61 -14.92 -0.40
N LEU A 367 22.49 -14.69 0.92
CA LEU A 367 22.47 -15.76 1.91
C LEU A 367 21.22 -16.65 1.74
N SER A 368 20.05 -16.05 1.56
CA SER A 368 18.81 -16.79 1.31
C SER A 368 18.90 -17.64 0.03
N LEU A 369 19.57 -17.12 -1.00
CA LEU A 369 19.83 -17.88 -2.21
C LEU A 369 20.78 -19.04 -1.95
N GLN A 370 21.87 -18.82 -1.23
CA GLN A 370 22.85 -19.85 -0.87
C GLN A 370 22.19 -21.03 -0.14
N ASN A 371 21.29 -20.76 0.80
CA ASN A 371 20.59 -21.78 1.60
C ASN A 371 19.63 -22.65 0.77
N GLN A 372 19.32 -22.30 -0.48
CA GLN A 372 18.46 -23.08 -1.38
C GLN A 372 19.22 -24.16 -2.16
N PHE A 373 20.55 -24.15 -2.11
CA PHE A 373 21.39 -25.03 -2.92
C PHE A 373 22.40 -25.81 -2.07
N ASP A 374 22.61 -27.07 -2.42
CA ASP A 374 23.71 -27.88 -1.91
C ASP A 374 24.98 -27.61 -2.76
N LEU A 375 25.80 -26.67 -2.31
CA LEU A 375 26.98 -26.24 -3.04
C LEU A 375 28.11 -27.28 -3.11
N SER A 376 27.95 -28.44 -2.47
CA SER A 376 28.86 -29.57 -2.65
C SER A 376 28.67 -30.26 -4.00
N LYS A 377 27.49 -30.07 -4.65
CA LYS A 377 27.13 -30.63 -5.94
C LYS A 377 27.38 -29.63 -7.07
N ASP A 378 28.15 -30.02 -8.08
CA ASP A 378 28.54 -29.13 -9.18
C ASP A 378 27.33 -28.55 -9.94
N GLU A 379 26.29 -29.35 -10.19
CA GLU A 379 25.06 -28.90 -10.88
C GLU A 379 24.35 -27.79 -10.08
N GLN A 380 24.19 -27.98 -8.77
CA GLN A 380 23.55 -26.99 -7.91
C GLN A 380 24.41 -25.74 -7.71
N ARG A 381 25.73 -25.90 -7.74
CA ARG A 381 26.69 -24.78 -7.70
C ARG A 381 26.58 -23.92 -8.97
N VAL A 382 26.40 -24.54 -10.14
CA VAL A 382 26.16 -23.81 -11.42
C VAL A 382 24.82 -23.07 -11.36
N GLU A 383 23.77 -23.71 -10.86
CA GLU A 383 22.44 -23.09 -10.74
C GLU A 383 22.45 -21.92 -9.74
N PHE A 384 23.10 -22.08 -8.58
CA PHE A 384 23.37 -20.99 -7.62
C PHE A 384 24.08 -19.84 -8.31
N THR A 385 25.15 -20.11 -9.07
CA THR A 385 25.94 -19.08 -9.78
C THR A 385 25.05 -18.28 -10.75
N ALA A 386 24.20 -18.95 -11.52
CA ALA A 386 23.29 -18.28 -12.45
C ALA A 386 22.28 -17.37 -11.73
N LYS A 387 21.67 -17.84 -10.63
CA LYS A 387 20.73 -17.05 -9.84
C LYS A 387 21.39 -15.91 -9.07
N ALA A 388 22.61 -16.13 -8.56
CA ALA A 388 23.40 -15.08 -7.92
C ALA A 388 23.78 -13.99 -8.94
N ALA A 389 24.14 -14.37 -10.16
CA ALA A 389 24.41 -13.43 -11.25
C ALA A 389 23.19 -12.59 -11.63
N GLU A 390 21.98 -13.18 -11.68
CA GLU A 390 20.72 -12.45 -11.90
C GLU A 390 20.43 -11.44 -10.75
N LEU A 391 20.69 -11.84 -9.49
CA LEU A 391 20.57 -10.97 -8.33
C LEU A 391 21.51 -9.76 -8.43
N ILE A 392 22.78 -10.01 -8.74
CA ILE A 392 23.84 -9.00 -8.87
C ILE A 392 23.54 -8.04 -10.03
N ALA A 393 23.03 -8.56 -11.14
CA ALA A 393 22.63 -7.76 -12.30
C ALA A 393 21.58 -6.68 -11.96
N GLY A 394 20.73 -6.92 -10.96
CA GLY A 394 19.71 -6.01 -10.49
C GLY A 394 20.23 -4.83 -9.65
N PHE A 395 21.49 -4.82 -9.20
CA PHE A 395 22.03 -3.71 -8.43
C PHE A 395 22.35 -2.49 -9.30
N PRO A 396 21.88 -1.30 -8.90
CA PRO A 396 22.11 -0.07 -9.68
C PRO A 396 23.61 0.31 -9.72
N SER A 397 24.30 0.21 -8.58
CA SER A 397 25.70 0.60 -8.41
C SER A 397 26.67 -0.42 -9.00
N ALA A 398 27.66 0.04 -9.74
CA ALA A 398 28.75 -0.81 -10.23
C ALA A 398 29.61 -1.35 -9.07
N VAL A 399 29.83 -0.52 -8.03
CA VAL A 399 30.61 -0.92 -6.85
C VAL A 399 29.88 -2.01 -6.06
N GLU A 400 28.57 -1.88 -5.87
CA GLU A 400 27.77 -2.94 -5.23
C GLU A 400 27.85 -4.24 -6.02
N ARG A 401 27.71 -4.19 -7.34
CA ARG A 401 27.85 -5.38 -8.19
C ARG A 401 29.21 -6.06 -8.01
N GLU A 402 30.26 -5.29 -7.91
CA GLU A 402 31.61 -5.82 -7.73
C GLU A 402 31.79 -6.49 -6.36
N ILE A 403 31.33 -5.84 -5.28
CA ILE A 403 31.39 -6.39 -3.91
C ILE A 403 30.61 -7.70 -3.80
N TYR A 404 29.37 -7.71 -4.33
CA TYR A 404 28.53 -8.91 -4.24
C TYR A 404 28.93 -10.01 -5.22
N ALA A 405 29.56 -9.67 -6.34
CA ALA A 405 30.19 -10.66 -7.21
C ALA A 405 31.37 -11.36 -6.52
N ASP A 406 32.21 -10.64 -5.79
CA ASP A 406 33.30 -11.23 -5.01
C ASP A 406 32.77 -12.19 -3.92
N ARG A 407 31.74 -11.78 -3.19
CA ARG A 407 31.11 -12.63 -2.16
C ARG A 407 30.48 -13.91 -2.75
N ALA A 408 29.67 -13.75 -3.80
CA ALA A 408 29.03 -14.86 -4.47
C ALA A 408 30.05 -15.81 -5.13
N ALA A 409 31.10 -15.28 -5.71
CA ALA A 409 32.19 -16.06 -6.31
C ALA A 409 32.92 -16.90 -5.26
N LYS A 410 33.24 -16.34 -4.09
CA LYS A 410 33.86 -17.07 -2.97
C LYS A 410 32.94 -18.20 -2.49
N THR A 411 31.64 -17.94 -2.37
CA THR A 411 30.64 -18.93 -1.98
C THR A 411 30.52 -20.06 -3.01
N ALA A 412 30.55 -19.74 -4.32
CA ALA A 412 30.47 -20.72 -5.39
C ALA A 412 31.80 -21.43 -5.71
N GLY A 413 32.92 -20.96 -5.15
CA GLY A 413 34.25 -21.49 -5.47
C GLY A 413 34.70 -21.20 -6.90
N ILE A 414 34.33 -20.04 -7.46
CA ILE A 414 34.69 -19.57 -8.81
C ILE A 414 35.44 -18.24 -8.74
N SER A 415 36.00 -17.79 -9.88
CA SER A 415 36.64 -16.48 -9.95
C SER A 415 35.61 -15.35 -9.94
N LYS A 416 35.97 -14.19 -9.35
CA LYS A 416 35.19 -12.96 -9.38
C LYS A 416 34.85 -12.52 -10.80
N ASP A 417 35.81 -12.65 -11.72
CA ASP A 417 35.63 -12.24 -13.13
C ASP A 417 34.58 -13.10 -13.83
N ALA A 418 34.55 -14.40 -13.56
CA ALA A 418 33.52 -15.29 -14.08
C ALA A 418 32.13 -14.89 -13.57
N MET A 419 31.98 -14.56 -12.28
CA MET A 419 30.72 -14.09 -11.70
C MET A 419 30.29 -12.75 -12.29
N LEU A 420 31.19 -11.80 -12.47
CA LEU A 420 30.90 -10.50 -13.09
C LEU A 420 30.45 -10.66 -14.54
N LEU A 421 31.09 -11.53 -15.30
CA LEU A 421 30.72 -11.81 -16.69
C LEU A 421 29.29 -12.39 -16.79
N GLU A 422 28.94 -13.32 -15.91
CA GLU A 422 27.56 -13.86 -15.86
C GLU A 422 26.55 -12.79 -15.42
N ALA A 423 26.89 -11.93 -14.46
CA ALA A 423 26.04 -10.81 -14.06
C ALA A 423 25.81 -9.80 -15.20
N GLU A 424 26.80 -9.49 -16.01
CA GLU A 424 26.66 -8.62 -17.18
C GLU A 424 25.77 -9.25 -18.28
N LYS A 425 25.92 -10.55 -18.52
CA LYS A 425 25.03 -11.30 -19.42
C LYS A 425 23.57 -11.27 -18.92
N ALA A 426 23.35 -11.48 -17.62
CA ALA A 426 22.03 -11.43 -16.98
C ALA A 426 21.42 -10.02 -17.12
N ARG A 427 22.19 -8.97 -16.86
CA ARG A 427 21.78 -7.57 -16.99
C ARG A 427 21.36 -7.22 -18.43
N SER A 428 22.11 -7.69 -19.39
CA SER A 428 21.81 -7.47 -20.81
C SER A 428 20.51 -8.17 -21.22
N ARG A 429 20.27 -9.38 -20.71
CA ARG A 429 19.00 -10.13 -20.92
C ARG A 429 17.83 -9.40 -20.27
N GLN A 430 17.99 -8.87 -19.04
CA GLN A 430 16.96 -8.14 -18.32
C GLN A 430 16.58 -6.85 -19.05
N LYS A 431 17.54 -6.02 -19.45
CA LYS A 431 17.31 -4.80 -20.26
C LYS A 431 16.55 -5.09 -21.55
N ARG A 432 16.89 -6.20 -22.25
CA ARG A 432 16.17 -6.61 -23.47
C ARG A 432 14.72 -7.03 -23.16
N ARG A 433 14.47 -7.70 -22.02
CA ARG A 433 13.12 -8.06 -21.58
C ARG A 433 12.29 -6.83 -21.24
N GLU A 434 12.84 -5.89 -20.44
CA GLU A 434 12.20 -4.64 -20.06
C GLU A 434 11.85 -3.80 -21.28
N LYS A 435 12.80 -3.62 -22.21
CA LYS A 435 12.56 -2.91 -23.47
C LYS A 435 11.43 -3.54 -24.28
N ARG A 436 11.41 -4.87 -24.42
CA ARG A 436 10.31 -5.58 -25.11
C ARG A 436 8.98 -5.46 -24.38
N GLN A 437 8.99 -5.39 -23.05
CA GLN A 437 7.79 -5.23 -22.25
C GLN A 437 7.25 -3.81 -22.36
N GLN A 438 8.13 -2.81 -22.36
CA GLN A 438 7.80 -1.40 -22.56
C GLN A 438 7.26 -1.17 -23.98
N GLU A 439 7.93 -1.71 -25.01
CA GLU A 439 7.42 -1.70 -26.39
C GLU A 439 6.05 -2.39 -26.53
N ARG A 440 5.78 -3.44 -25.75
CA ARG A 440 4.45 -4.07 -25.68
C ARG A 440 3.41 -3.21 -24.96
N GLN A 441 3.77 -2.51 -23.88
CA GLN A 441 2.89 -1.59 -23.16
C GLN A 441 2.59 -0.35 -23.98
N ASP A 442 3.59 0.26 -24.62
CA ASP A 442 3.44 1.41 -25.51
C ASP A 442 2.61 1.05 -26.76
N LEU A 443 2.64 -0.22 -27.14
CA LEU A 443 1.87 -0.79 -28.22
C LEU A 443 0.46 -1.26 -27.82
N SER A 444 0.12 -1.29 -26.53
CA SER A 444 -1.22 -1.66 -26.03
C SER A 444 -1.96 -0.40 -25.63
N PRO A 445 -2.86 0.16 -26.46
CA PRO A 445 -3.69 1.26 -26.02
C PRO A 445 -4.50 0.80 -24.81
N ALA A 446 -4.67 1.72 -23.84
CA ALA A 446 -5.41 1.46 -22.60
C ALA A 446 -6.92 1.32 -22.88
N VAL A 447 -7.31 0.20 -23.45
CA VAL A 447 -8.72 -0.10 -23.81
C VAL A 447 -9.61 -0.16 -22.57
N SER A 448 -9.02 -0.43 -21.39
CA SER A 448 -9.73 -0.48 -20.11
C SER A 448 -10.21 0.89 -19.58
N SER A 449 -9.66 1.99 -20.09
CA SER A 449 -10.00 3.35 -19.63
C SER A 449 -11.05 4.06 -20.50
N LEU A 450 -11.54 3.42 -21.56
CA LEU A 450 -12.52 4.03 -22.46
C LEU A 450 -13.90 4.09 -21.83
N PRO A 451 -14.63 5.22 -21.98
CA PRO A 451 -16.01 5.35 -21.53
C PRO A 451 -16.93 4.27 -22.09
N ALA A 452 -17.93 3.86 -21.32
CA ALA A 452 -18.85 2.78 -21.69
C ALA A 452 -19.71 3.10 -22.94
N ASP A 453 -19.97 4.36 -23.22
CA ASP A 453 -20.69 4.87 -24.37
C ASP A 453 -19.93 4.72 -25.71
N ARG A 454 -18.62 4.51 -25.64
CA ARG A 454 -17.76 4.28 -26.83
C ARG A 454 -17.46 2.81 -27.07
N ARG A 455 -18.32 1.91 -26.65
CA ARG A 455 -18.20 0.47 -26.86
C ARG A 455 -19.15 -0.01 -27.95
N LEU A 456 -18.67 -0.90 -28.81
CA LEU A 456 -19.42 -1.50 -29.91
C LEU A 456 -19.83 -2.93 -29.57
N SER A 457 -21.07 -3.34 -29.86
CA SER A 457 -21.51 -4.74 -29.81
C SER A 457 -22.03 -5.18 -31.16
N VAL A 458 -21.45 -6.23 -31.70
CA VAL A 458 -21.84 -6.83 -32.95
C VAL A 458 -22.20 -8.28 -32.72
N GLN A 459 -23.33 -8.73 -33.24
CA GLN A 459 -23.77 -10.12 -33.16
C GLN A 459 -23.40 -10.87 -34.45
N VAL A 460 -22.57 -11.89 -34.31
CA VAL A 460 -22.13 -12.74 -35.41
C VAL A 460 -22.38 -14.20 -35.06
N LYS A 461 -23.13 -14.94 -35.90
CA LYS A 461 -23.47 -16.36 -35.66
C LYS A 461 -24.03 -16.63 -34.23
N GLY A 462 -24.87 -15.73 -33.68
CA GLY A 462 -25.42 -15.87 -32.36
C GLY A 462 -24.46 -15.52 -31.19
N GLN A 463 -23.22 -15.14 -31.49
CA GLN A 463 -22.27 -14.68 -30.48
C GLN A 463 -22.14 -13.16 -30.48
N ASN A 464 -22.18 -12.56 -29.30
CA ASN A 464 -21.93 -11.12 -29.13
C ASN A 464 -20.43 -10.87 -28.97
N LEU A 465 -19.81 -10.20 -29.94
CA LEU A 465 -18.42 -9.74 -29.89
C LEU A 465 -18.37 -8.32 -29.36
N ARG A 466 -17.36 -8.01 -28.56
CA ARG A 466 -17.17 -6.67 -27.98
C ARG A 466 -15.93 -6.00 -28.58
N TRP A 467 -16.08 -4.72 -28.92
CA TRP A 467 -15.05 -3.87 -29.51
C TRP A 467 -14.94 -2.58 -28.73
N ALA A 468 -13.77 -2.02 -28.58
CA ALA A 468 -13.55 -0.74 -27.93
C ALA A 468 -12.91 0.25 -28.88
N LEU A 469 -13.29 1.52 -28.78
CA LEU A 469 -12.63 2.59 -29.52
C LEU A 469 -11.17 2.67 -29.08
N VAL A 470 -10.23 2.50 -30.01
CA VAL A 470 -8.79 2.50 -29.74
C VAL A 470 -8.08 3.73 -30.29
N GLY A 471 -8.76 4.51 -31.13
CA GLY A 471 -8.21 5.73 -31.70
C GLY A 471 -9.15 6.40 -32.69
N ILE A 472 -8.70 7.55 -33.21
CA ILE A 472 -9.34 8.28 -34.29
C ILE A 472 -8.28 8.48 -35.37
N THR A 473 -8.62 8.20 -36.64
CA THR A 473 -7.73 8.46 -37.78
C THR A 473 -7.58 9.96 -38.04
N PRO A 474 -6.55 10.41 -38.76
CA PRO A 474 -6.36 11.83 -39.08
C PRO A 474 -7.55 12.48 -39.81
N ASP A 475 -8.35 11.67 -40.51
CA ASP A 475 -9.58 12.09 -41.19
C ASP A 475 -10.84 12.04 -40.29
N GLY A 476 -10.67 11.82 -38.98
CA GLY A 476 -11.73 11.90 -37.97
C GLY A 476 -12.55 10.63 -37.78
N ARG A 477 -12.16 9.49 -38.37
CA ARG A 477 -12.90 8.23 -38.23
C ARG A 477 -12.49 7.47 -36.98
N SER A 478 -13.46 6.89 -36.28
CA SER A 478 -13.23 6.11 -35.07
C SER A 478 -12.64 4.74 -35.40
N VAL A 479 -11.60 4.34 -34.67
CA VAL A 479 -10.93 3.03 -34.80
C VAL A 479 -11.29 2.17 -33.59
N TYR A 480 -11.81 0.97 -33.83
CA TYR A 480 -12.20 0.02 -32.79
C TYR A 480 -11.31 -1.21 -32.78
N GLY A 481 -11.01 -1.73 -31.60
CA GLY A 481 -10.26 -2.95 -31.41
C GLY A 481 -11.02 -3.95 -30.55
N GLN A 482 -10.80 -5.23 -30.79
CA GLN A 482 -11.35 -6.33 -29.99
C GLN A 482 -10.35 -6.70 -28.89
N PRO A 483 -10.66 -6.48 -27.60
CA PRO A 483 -9.86 -7.03 -26.50
C PRO A 483 -10.12 -8.53 -26.40
N GLN A 484 -9.11 -9.31 -26.08
CA GLN A 484 -9.29 -10.70 -25.69
C GLN A 484 -10.26 -10.73 -24.51
N ASP A 485 -11.33 -11.50 -24.59
CA ASP A 485 -12.35 -11.73 -23.55
C ASP A 485 -13.44 -10.67 -23.33
N ALA A 486 -13.63 -9.67 -24.20
CA ALA A 486 -14.66 -8.66 -23.99
C ALA A 486 -15.71 -8.60 -25.11
N ARG A 487 -16.99 -8.43 -24.75
CA ARG A 487 -18.11 -8.19 -25.68
C ARG A 487 -18.57 -6.74 -25.59
N LEU A 488 -18.67 -6.02 -26.70
CA LEU A 488 -18.98 -4.61 -26.80
C LEU A 488 -20.33 -4.36 -27.46
N GLN A 489 -21.02 -3.27 -27.05
CA GLN A 489 -22.25 -2.82 -27.70
C GLN A 489 -22.07 -1.40 -28.25
N SER A 490 -22.51 -1.16 -29.49
CA SER A 490 -22.60 0.17 -30.10
C SER A 490 -23.81 0.24 -31.01
N LYS A 491 -24.40 1.43 -31.12
CA LYS A 491 -25.51 1.74 -32.03
C LYS A 491 -25.04 2.37 -33.35
N GLU A 492 -23.72 2.57 -33.52
CA GLU A 492 -23.19 3.21 -34.74
C GLU A 492 -23.15 2.24 -35.93
N PRO A 493 -23.44 2.73 -37.17
CA PRO A 493 -23.37 1.93 -38.37
C PRO A 493 -21.94 1.46 -38.65
N LEU A 494 -21.77 0.18 -38.92
CA LEU A 494 -20.45 -0.45 -39.22
C LEU A 494 -19.72 0.18 -40.41
N SER A 495 -20.43 0.80 -41.35
CA SER A 495 -19.84 1.47 -42.52
C SER A 495 -18.93 2.67 -42.18
N ARG A 496 -18.93 3.12 -40.90
CA ARG A 496 -18.07 4.22 -40.41
C ARG A 496 -16.93 3.77 -39.50
N LEU A 497 -16.71 2.46 -39.37
CA LEU A 497 -15.78 1.89 -38.41
C LEU A 497 -14.52 1.35 -39.09
N PHE A 498 -13.36 1.66 -38.54
CA PHE A 498 -12.10 0.98 -38.78
C PHE A 498 -11.89 -0.06 -37.68
N LEU A 499 -11.66 -1.31 -38.07
CA LEU A 499 -11.45 -2.40 -37.13
C LEU A 499 -9.97 -2.71 -37.00
N VAL A 500 -9.43 -2.65 -35.80
CA VAL A 500 -8.08 -3.08 -35.49
C VAL A 500 -8.18 -4.39 -34.70
N VAL A 501 -7.70 -5.48 -35.28
CA VAL A 501 -7.59 -6.76 -34.60
C VAL A 501 -6.38 -6.70 -33.67
N MET A 502 -6.67 -6.63 -32.37
CA MET A 502 -5.66 -6.66 -31.32
C MET A 502 -5.53 -8.09 -30.80
N GLY A 503 -4.41 -8.75 -31.03
CA GLY A 503 -4.14 -10.04 -30.40
C GLY A 503 -3.89 -11.22 -31.32
N ALA A 504 -3.71 -11.04 -32.63
CA ALA A 504 -3.07 -12.08 -33.42
C ALA A 504 -1.58 -12.18 -33.01
N PRO A 505 -1.00 -13.39 -32.88
CA PRO A 505 0.41 -13.58 -32.54
C PRO A 505 1.37 -13.16 -33.64
N THR A 506 0.93 -12.42 -34.61
CA THR A 506 1.69 -11.95 -35.77
C THR A 506 2.41 -10.64 -35.45
N ARG A 507 3.63 -10.55 -35.94
CA ARG A 507 4.59 -9.45 -35.72
C ARG A 507 4.14 -8.07 -36.24
N HIS A 508 2.96 -7.96 -36.86
CA HIS A 508 2.46 -6.74 -37.48
C HIS A 508 1.02 -6.45 -37.04
N ARG A 509 0.76 -5.21 -36.65
CA ARG A 509 -0.59 -4.68 -36.46
C ARG A 509 -1.26 -4.54 -37.82
N GLN A 510 -2.40 -5.16 -38.00
CA GLN A 510 -3.18 -5.05 -39.22
C GLN A 510 -4.37 -4.13 -38.95
N LEU A 511 -4.48 -3.06 -39.71
CA LEU A 511 -5.64 -2.21 -39.75
C LEU A 511 -6.63 -2.76 -40.76
N LEU A 512 -7.80 -3.17 -40.30
CA LEU A 512 -8.87 -3.65 -41.18
C LEU A 512 -9.75 -2.46 -41.56
N MET A 513 -9.86 -2.16 -42.83
CA MET A 513 -10.69 -1.10 -43.39
C MET A 513 -11.91 -1.71 -44.08
N PRO A 514 -13.13 -1.10 -43.94
CA PRO A 514 -14.27 -1.54 -44.71
C PRO A 514 -14.01 -1.36 -46.21
N THR A 515 -14.42 -2.32 -47.00
CA THR A 515 -14.38 -2.21 -48.45
C THR A 515 -15.43 -1.22 -48.93
N GLU A 516 -15.25 -0.61 -50.12
CA GLU A 516 -16.19 0.35 -50.71
C GLU A 516 -17.56 -0.29 -51.02
N HIS A 517 -17.64 -1.62 -51.15
CA HIS A 517 -18.90 -2.37 -51.26
C HIS A 517 -19.26 -3.00 -49.93
N GLN A 518 -20.42 -2.65 -49.37
CA GLN A 518 -21.06 -3.42 -48.31
C GLN A 518 -21.60 -4.70 -48.94
N PRO A 519 -21.13 -5.90 -48.54
CA PRO A 519 -21.78 -7.16 -48.91
C PRO A 519 -23.15 -7.18 -48.19
N ASP A 520 -24.18 -7.64 -48.90
CA ASP A 520 -25.47 -7.91 -48.34
C ASP A 520 -25.29 -8.93 -47.19
N PRO A 521 -25.87 -8.72 -46.02
CA PRO A 521 -25.77 -9.66 -44.90
C PRO A 521 -26.24 -11.09 -45.22
N SER A 522 -26.90 -11.29 -46.33
CA SER A 522 -27.33 -12.60 -46.84
C SER A 522 -26.23 -13.34 -47.60
N ASP A 523 -25.12 -12.71 -48.02
CA ASP A 523 -24.21 -13.28 -49.01
C ASP A 523 -23.18 -14.26 -48.44
N ASP A 524 -22.75 -14.15 -47.21
CA ASP A 524 -21.93 -15.20 -46.58
C ASP A 524 -21.88 -15.04 -45.03
N PRO A 525 -22.65 -15.85 -44.31
CA PRO A 525 -22.64 -15.82 -42.84
C PRO A 525 -21.35 -16.41 -42.24
N GLU A 526 -20.42 -16.92 -43.00
CA GLU A 526 -19.15 -17.47 -42.52
C GLU A 526 -18.03 -16.45 -42.53
N LEU A 527 -18.08 -15.47 -43.39
CA LEU A 527 -17.22 -14.32 -43.34
C LEU A 527 -17.73 -13.35 -42.25
N PHE A 528 -16.85 -12.94 -41.40
CA PHE A 528 -17.10 -11.83 -40.50
C PHE A 528 -17.79 -10.72 -41.28
N PRO A 529 -18.91 -10.15 -40.82
CA PRO A 529 -20.02 -9.66 -41.61
C PRO A 529 -19.64 -8.70 -42.74
N TYR A 530 -18.38 -8.51 -42.96
CA TYR A 530 -17.93 -7.54 -43.95
C TYR A 530 -16.53 -7.88 -44.39
N THR A 531 -16.32 -7.82 -45.71
CA THR A 531 -14.99 -7.91 -46.32
C THR A 531 -14.21 -6.63 -46.02
N PHE A 532 -13.13 -6.76 -45.29
CA PHE A 532 -12.23 -5.65 -45.01
C PHE A 532 -10.94 -5.82 -45.82
N ARG A 533 -10.42 -4.72 -46.38
CA ARG A 533 -9.10 -4.69 -47.00
C ARG A 533 -8.05 -4.52 -45.88
N ILE A 534 -7.08 -5.43 -45.87
CA ILE A 534 -5.91 -5.30 -45.00
C ILE A 534 -4.94 -4.35 -45.71
N ARG A 535 -4.64 -3.19 -45.08
CA ARG A 535 -3.49 -2.37 -45.48
C ARG A 535 -2.32 -2.71 -44.58
N HIS A 536 -1.21 -3.05 -45.18
CA HIS A 536 0.06 -3.31 -44.51
C HIS A 536 0.71 -2.02 -44.02
#